data_73f445156cddad4d495515b4cb3e69e7
#
_entry.id   73f445156cddad4d495515b4cb3e69e7
#
_cell.length_a   1.000
_cell.length_b   1.000
_cell.length_c   1.000
_cell.angle_alpha   90.00
_cell.angle_beta   90.00
_cell.angle_gamma   90.00
#
_symmetry.space_group_name_H-M   'P 1'
#
loop_
_entity.id
_entity.type
_entity.pdbx_description
1 polymer ?
#
loop_
_entity_poly.entity_id
_entity_poly.type
_entity_poly.pdbx_seq_one_letter_code
_entity_poly.pdbx_strand_id
1 'polypeptide(L)'
;MDYFQAVVLAIIEGITEFLPVSSTGHMIIASSFMGIAHDDFTKLFTVVIQLGAILSVVILYFKRFFQTLDFYFKLLVAFIPAVVFGLLFSKKIDALLENPITVAVSLVLGGIVLLKVDDWFIDKEEADTTEKITYPTDRRAHV
;
A
#
# COMPACT_ATOMS: atom_id res chain seq x y z
N MET A 1 1.93 7.88 -25.27
CA MET A 1 0.78 8.09 -24.36
C MET A 1 0.01 9.33 -24.80
N ASP A 2 -1.31 9.27 -24.94
CA ASP A 2 -2.21 10.38 -25.22
C ASP A 2 -2.90 10.92 -23.95
N TYR A 3 -3.69 12.02 -24.09
CA TYR A 3 -4.37 12.65 -22.96
C TYR A 3 -5.41 11.73 -22.28
N PHE A 4 -6.11 10.90 -23.06
CA PHE A 4 -7.11 9.98 -22.51
C PHE A 4 -6.43 8.90 -21.66
N GLN A 5 -5.36 8.32 -22.16
CA GLN A 5 -4.54 7.32 -21.44
C GLN A 5 -3.95 7.91 -20.15
N ALA A 6 -3.47 9.17 -20.19
CA ALA A 6 -2.98 9.85 -19.01
C ALA A 6 -4.06 10.05 -17.94
N VAL A 7 -5.27 10.47 -18.35
CA VAL A 7 -6.41 10.64 -17.43
C VAL A 7 -6.82 9.31 -16.80
N VAL A 8 -6.89 8.24 -17.61
CA VAL A 8 -7.23 6.89 -17.09
C VAL A 8 -6.22 6.43 -16.05
N LEU A 9 -4.91 6.55 -16.33
CA LEU A 9 -3.87 6.20 -15.37
C LEU A 9 -3.93 7.05 -14.10
N ALA A 10 -4.17 8.36 -14.22
CA ALA A 10 -4.29 9.24 -13.07
C ALA A 10 -5.51 8.91 -12.18
N ILE A 11 -6.63 8.49 -12.76
CA ILE A 11 -7.81 8.03 -12.02
C ILE A 11 -7.51 6.72 -11.28
N ILE A 12 -6.88 5.76 -11.97
CA ILE A 12 -6.50 4.49 -11.36
C ILE A 12 -5.56 4.73 -10.18
N GLU A 13 -4.54 5.56 -10.36
CA GLU A 13 -3.61 5.94 -9.31
C GLU A 13 -4.33 6.56 -8.11
N GLY A 14 -5.16 7.58 -8.35
CA GLY A 14 -5.87 8.28 -7.28
C GLY A 14 -6.81 7.38 -6.47
N ILE A 15 -7.38 6.33 -7.07
CA ILE A 15 -8.23 5.38 -6.37
C ILE A 15 -7.40 4.32 -5.63
N THR A 16 -6.32 3.83 -6.24
CA THR A 16 -5.61 2.64 -5.74
C THR A 16 -4.43 2.95 -4.83
N GLU A 17 -3.87 4.18 -4.86
CA GLU A 17 -2.68 4.52 -4.07
C GLU A 17 -2.94 4.46 -2.57
N PHE A 18 -4.13 4.85 -2.13
CA PHE A 18 -4.47 4.87 -0.70
C PHE A 18 -5.17 3.59 -0.22
N LEU A 19 -5.37 2.64 -1.10
CA LEU A 19 -5.89 1.32 -0.78
C LEU A 19 -4.75 0.29 -0.74
N PRO A 20 -4.81 -0.73 0.12
CA PRO A 20 -3.78 -1.77 0.20
C PRO A 20 -3.87 -2.77 -0.97
N VAL A 21 -3.95 -2.26 -2.22
CA VAL A 21 -4.21 -3.06 -3.43
C VAL A 21 -3.12 -2.96 -4.49
N SER A 22 -2.01 -2.28 -4.20
CA SER A 22 -0.89 -2.01 -5.12
C SER A 22 -1.29 -1.17 -6.35
N SER A 23 -1.19 0.15 -6.23
CA SER A 23 -1.42 1.10 -7.33
C SER A 23 -0.51 0.82 -8.52
N THR A 24 0.78 0.58 -8.28
CA THR A 24 1.75 0.23 -9.32
C THR A 24 1.30 -0.99 -10.13
N GLY A 25 0.82 -2.04 -9.47
CA GLY A 25 0.32 -3.23 -10.16
C GLY A 25 -0.88 -2.93 -11.06
N HIS A 26 -1.82 -2.11 -10.60
CA HIS A 26 -2.97 -1.69 -11.39
C HIS A 26 -2.57 -0.84 -12.59
N MET A 27 -1.60 0.07 -12.44
CA MET A 27 -1.10 0.86 -13.55
C MET A 27 -0.34 0.03 -14.59
N ILE A 28 0.44 -0.99 -14.17
CA ILE A 28 1.09 -1.92 -15.09
C ILE A 28 0.05 -2.66 -15.93
N ILE A 29 -1.01 -3.16 -15.32
CA ILE A 29 -2.08 -3.86 -16.01
C ILE A 29 -2.80 -2.89 -16.98
N ALA A 30 -3.21 -1.72 -16.50
CA ALA A 30 -3.93 -0.73 -17.31
C ALA A 30 -3.10 -0.24 -18.50
N SER A 31 -1.82 0.10 -18.29
CA SER A 31 -0.92 0.54 -19.36
C SER A 31 -0.65 -0.57 -20.36
N SER A 32 -0.61 -1.83 -19.91
CA SER A 32 -0.49 -2.98 -20.80
C SER A 32 -1.73 -3.18 -21.68
N PHE A 33 -2.93 -3.06 -21.10
CA PHE A 33 -4.18 -3.09 -21.90
C PHE A 33 -4.27 -1.96 -22.91
N MET A 34 -3.73 -0.79 -22.59
CA MET A 34 -3.68 0.36 -23.50
C MET A 34 -2.51 0.29 -24.49
N GLY A 35 -1.66 -0.75 -24.44
CA GLY A 35 -0.52 -0.94 -25.33
C GLY A 35 0.63 0.06 -25.14
N ILE A 36 0.73 0.71 -23.99
CA ILE A 36 1.71 1.76 -23.67
C ILE A 36 2.67 1.40 -22.52
N ALA A 37 2.63 0.16 -22.02
CA ALA A 37 3.43 -0.26 -20.87
C ALA A 37 4.96 -0.13 -21.07
N HIS A 38 5.42 -0.27 -22.31
CA HIS A 38 6.85 -0.18 -22.65
C HIS A 38 7.32 1.23 -23.03
N ASP A 39 6.40 2.20 -23.11
CA ASP A 39 6.73 3.59 -23.43
C ASP A 39 7.41 4.26 -22.22
N ASP A 40 8.62 4.79 -22.42
CA ASP A 40 9.43 5.42 -21.37
C ASP A 40 8.72 6.63 -20.76
N PHE A 41 7.95 7.38 -21.57
CA PHE A 41 7.16 8.49 -21.07
C PHE A 41 6.05 7.99 -20.13
N THR A 42 5.40 6.87 -20.45
CA THR A 42 4.38 6.25 -19.59
C THR A 42 4.99 5.81 -18.25
N LYS A 43 6.16 5.19 -18.26
CA LYS A 43 6.88 4.79 -17.03
C LYS A 43 7.22 6.02 -16.17
N LEU A 44 7.75 7.07 -16.77
CA LEU A 44 8.05 8.30 -16.06
C LEU A 44 6.79 8.95 -15.49
N PHE A 45 5.72 9.01 -16.29
CA PHE A 45 4.44 9.59 -15.89
C PHE A 45 3.85 8.87 -14.66
N THR A 46 3.85 7.53 -14.65
CA THR A 46 3.35 6.75 -13.52
C THR A 46 4.12 7.04 -12.24
N VAL A 47 5.44 7.13 -12.29
CA VAL A 47 6.26 7.49 -11.13
C VAL A 47 5.96 8.91 -10.64
N VAL A 48 5.77 9.85 -11.56
CA VAL A 48 5.49 11.26 -11.20
C VAL A 48 4.12 11.41 -10.53
N ILE A 49 3.07 10.75 -11.04
CA ILE A 49 1.74 10.81 -10.42
C ILE A 49 1.70 10.12 -9.06
N GLN A 50 2.41 9.00 -8.87
CA GLN A 50 2.59 8.37 -7.56
C GLN A 50 3.25 9.32 -6.56
N LEU A 51 4.33 9.98 -6.97
CA LEU A 51 4.98 10.98 -6.14
C LEU A 51 4.01 12.11 -5.77
N GLY A 52 3.19 12.58 -6.72
CA GLY A 52 2.15 13.57 -6.50
C GLY A 52 1.11 13.13 -5.46
N ALA A 53 0.64 11.89 -5.55
CA ALA A 53 -0.30 11.30 -4.60
C ALA A 53 0.31 11.24 -3.19
N ILE A 54 1.55 10.75 -3.04
CA ILE A 54 2.27 10.71 -1.76
C ILE A 54 2.46 12.11 -1.18
N LEU A 55 2.87 13.08 -2.01
CA LEU A 55 3.04 14.47 -1.57
C LEU A 55 1.74 15.10 -1.07
N SER A 56 0.59 14.73 -1.63
CA SER A 56 -0.71 15.22 -1.15
C SER A 56 -0.96 14.83 0.30
N VAL A 57 -0.61 13.60 0.69
CA VAL A 57 -0.71 13.13 2.09
C VAL A 57 0.26 13.89 2.98
N VAL A 58 1.50 14.10 2.52
CA VAL A 58 2.49 14.86 3.29
C VAL A 58 1.99 16.29 3.58
N ILE A 59 1.35 16.93 2.59
CA ILE A 59 0.79 18.30 2.75
C ILE A 59 -0.40 18.28 3.71
N LEU A 60 -1.35 17.34 3.54
CA LEU A 60 -2.55 17.24 4.38
C LEU A 60 -2.22 16.93 5.84
N TYR A 61 -1.25 16.07 6.06
CA TYR A 61 -0.87 15.60 7.39
C TYR A 61 0.49 16.14 7.85
N PHE A 62 0.89 17.30 7.33
CA PHE A 62 2.21 17.89 7.57
C PHE A 62 2.61 17.89 9.05
N LYS A 63 1.70 18.28 9.95
CA LYS A 63 1.95 18.30 11.40
C LYS A 63 2.23 16.91 11.99
N ARG A 64 1.72 15.84 11.39
CA ARG A 64 1.96 14.46 11.83
C ARG A 64 3.32 13.92 11.40
N PHE A 65 3.89 14.48 10.33
CA PHE A 65 5.22 14.07 9.86
C PHE A 65 6.35 14.69 10.69
N PHE A 66 6.11 15.80 11.41
CA PHE A 66 7.11 16.36 12.34
C PHE A 66 7.02 15.69 13.71
N GLN A 67 7.45 14.45 13.76
CA GLN A 67 7.56 13.63 14.97
C GLN A 67 8.97 13.80 15.59
N THR A 68 9.19 13.17 16.74
CA THR A 68 10.50 13.10 17.38
C THR A 68 11.53 12.40 16.50
N LEU A 69 12.81 12.80 16.60
CA LEU A 69 13.92 12.18 15.87
C LEU A 69 14.00 10.67 16.13
N ASP A 70 13.63 10.22 17.33
CA ASP A 70 13.57 8.80 17.70
C ASP A 70 12.58 8.01 16.82
N PHE A 71 11.45 8.60 16.45
CA PHE A 71 10.50 7.99 15.53
C PHE A 71 11.11 7.76 14.15
N TYR A 72 11.81 8.76 13.60
CA TYR A 72 12.46 8.64 12.29
C TYR A 72 13.60 7.63 12.30
N PHE A 73 14.35 7.56 13.40
CA PHE A 73 15.41 6.56 13.55
C PHE A 73 14.84 5.13 13.54
N LYS A 74 13.77 4.89 14.29
CA LYS A 74 13.06 3.59 14.28
C LYS A 74 12.51 3.24 12.88
N LEU A 75 11.95 4.21 12.19
CA LEU A 75 11.45 4.04 10.83
C LEU A 75 12.59 3.70 9.86
N LEU A 76 13.72 4.39 9.95
CA LEU A 76 14.91 4.11 9.14
C LEU A 76 15.41 2.69 9.36
N VAL A 77 15.55 2.27 10.61
CA VAL A 77 16.00 0.91 10.96
C VAL A 77 15.02 -0.15 10.44
N ALA A 78 13.72 0.08 10.58
CA ALA A 78 12.68 -0.81 10.07
C ALA A 78 12.70 -0.91 8.53
N PHE A 79 13.20 0.11 7.82
CA PHE A 79 13.29 0.14 6.36
C PHE A 79 14.53 -0.59 5.81
N ILE A 80 15.58 -0.80 6.63
CA ILE A 80 16.82 -1.46 6.20
C ILE A 80 16.59 -2.81 5.52
N PRO A 81 15.79 -3.75 6.09
CA PRO A 81 15.54 -5.03 5.42
C PRO A 81 14.93 -4.87 4.03
N ALA A 82 13.97 -3.96 3.87
CA ALA A 82 13.34 -3.70 2.58
C ALA A 82 14.35 -3.19 1.54
N VAL A 83 15.24 -2.28 1.94
CA VAL A 83 16.32 -1.78 1.07
C VAL A 83 17.28 -2.89 0.67
N VAL A 84 17.73 -3.71 1.64
CA VAL A 84 18.65 -4.82 1.37
C VAL A 84 18.04 -5.82 0.38
N PHE A 85 16.83 -6.28 0.64
CA PHE A 85 16.14 -7.21 -0.26
C PHE A 85 15.80 -6.58 -1.62
N GLY A 86 15.36 -5.32 -1.64
CA GLY A 86 15.08 -4.58 -2.86
C GLY A 86 16.31 -4.46 -3.75
N LEU A 87 17.48 -4.13 -3.20
CA LEU A 87 18.73 -4.05 -3.96
C LEU A 87 19.24 -5.42 -4.43
N LEU A 88 19.19 -6.42 -3.56
CA LEU A 88 19.64 -7.78 -3.90
C LEU A 88 18.81 -8.43 -5.01
N PHE A 89 17.51 -8.18 -5.01
CA PHE A 89 16.57 -8.81 -5.95
C PHE A 89 16.03 -7.84 -7.02
N SER A 90 16.55 -6.62 -7.13
CA SER A 90 16.07 -5.60 -8.06
C SER A 90 15.84 -6.12 -9.48
N LYS A 91 16.84 -6.77 -10.07
CA LYS A 91 16.71 -7.33 -11.44
C LYS A 91 15.62 -8.39 -11.58
N LYS A 92 15.39 -9.20 -10.54
CA LYS A 92 14.31 -10.20 -10.54
C LYS A 92 12.95 -9.55 -10.35
N ILE A 93 12.87 -8.55 -9.49
CA ILE A 93 11.67 -7.76 -9.25
C ILE A 93 11.27 -7.03 -10.53
N ASP A 94 12.21 -6.36 -11.19
CA ASP A 94 11.98 -5.66 -12.46
C ASP A 94 11.44 -6.62 -13.53
N ALA A 95 12.10 -7.77 -13.73
CA ALA A 95 11.66 -8.78 -14.69
C ALA A 95 10.25 -9.35 -14.40
N LEU A 96 9.87 -9.46 -13.12
CA LEU A 96 8.52 -9.89 -12.72
C LEU A 96 7.48 -8.79 -12.97
N LEU A 97 7.83 -7.52 -12.74
CA LEU A 97 6.97 -6.37 -12.96
C LEU A 97 6.76 -6.06 -14.46
N GLU A 98 7.70 -6.42 -15.32
CA GLU A 98 7.56 -6.30 -16.77
C GLU A 98 6.52 -7.26 -17.37
N ASN A 99 6.12 -8.31 -16.64
CA ASN A 99 5.11 -9.26 -17.08
C ASN A 99 3.75 -8.97 -16.44
N PRO A 100 2.77 -8.41 -17.17
CA PRO A 100 1.45 -8.05 -16.64
C PRO A 100 0.68 -9.24 -16.08
N ILE A 101 0.88 -10.45 -16.62
CA ILE A 101 0.23 -11.68 -16.14
C ILE A 101 0.76 -12.03 -14.74
N THR A 102 2.07 -11.96 -14.55
CA THR A 102 2.69 -12.19 -13.24
C THR A 102 2.17 -11.18 -12.21
N VAL A 103 2.07 -9.92 -12.59
CA VAL A 103 1.52 -8.86 -11.74
C VAL A 103 0.06 -9.15 -11.39
N ALA A 104 -0.78 -9.50 -12.36
CA ALA A 104 -2.19 -9.81 -12.14
C ALA A 104 -2.37 -11.02 -11.19
N VAL A 105 -1.61 -12.10 -11.38
CA VAL A 105 -1.64 -13.27 -10.49
C VAL A 105 -1.20 -12.88 -9.07
N SER A 106 -0.14 -12.09 -8.94
CA SER A 106 0.35 -11.62 -7.63
C SER A 106 -0.69 -10.75 -6.90
N LEU A 107 -1.43 -9.88 -7.63
CA LEU A 107 -2.51 -9.08 -7.06
C LEU A 107 -3.66 -9.94 -6.56
N VAL A 108 -4.06 -10.96 -7.32
CA VAL A 108 -5.13 -11.90 -6.90
C VAL A 108 -4.71 -12.66 -5.65
N LEU A 109 -3.49 -13.21 -5.64
CA LEU A 109 -2.97 -13.94 -4.46
C LEU A 109 -2.85 -13.03 -3.24
N GLY A 110 -2.32 -11.81 -3.43
CA GLY A 110 -2.23 -10.80 -2.37
C GLY A 110 -3.60 -10.42 -1.82
N GLY A 111 -4.59 -10.22 -2.70
CA GLY A 111 -5.98 -9.93 -2.31
C GLY A 111 -6.61 -11.07 -1.48
N ILE A 112 -6.40 -12.34 -1.87
CA ILE A 112 -6.87 -13.49 -1.09
C ILE A 112 -6.22 -13.54 0.30
N VAL A 113 -4.93 -13.24 0.39
CA VAL A 113 -4.22 -13.18 1.68
C VAL A 113 -4.78 -12.06 2.55
N LEU A 114 -5.01 -10.86 1.98
CA LEU A 114 -5.57 -9.74 2.72
C LEU A 114 -6.95 -10.05 3.29
N LEU A 115 -7.83 -10.68 2.52
CA LEU A 115 -9.15 -11.10 3.01
C LEU A 115 -9.06 -12.03 4.22
N LYS A 116 -8.10 -12.97 4.20
CA LYS A 116 -7.89 -13.89 5.34
C LYS A 116 -7.25 -13.21 6.55
N VAL A 117 -6.39 -12.23 6.31
CA VAL A 117 -5.76 -11.45 7.39
C VAL A 117 -6.80 -10.60 8.10
N ASP A 118 -7.73 -9.99 7.36
CA ASP A 118 -8.83 -9.21 7.95
C ASP A 118 -9.70 -10.07 8.87
N ASP A 119 -10.10 -11.26 8.44
CA ASP A 119 -10.86 -12.21 9.27
C ASP A 119 -10.10 -12.53 10.57
N TRP A 120 -8.79 -12.75 10.49
CA TRP A 120 -7.97 -13.07 11.67
C TRP A 120 -7.86 -11.93 12.70
N PHE A 121 -7.91 -10.69 12.26
CA PHE A 121 -7.80 -9.52 13.15
C PHE A 121 -9.15 -9.13 13.72
N ILE A 122 -10.25 -9.26 12.96
CA ILE A 122 -11.62 -8.99 13.43
C ILE A 122 -11.98 -9.93 14.58
N ASP A 123 -11.73 -11.23 14.45
CA ASP A 123 -11.98 -12.23 15.50
C ASP A 123 -11.23 -11.90 16.81
N LYS A 124 -10.03 -11.33 16.72
CA LYS A 124 -9.23 -10.95 17.90
C LYS A 124 -9.74 -9.67 18.56
N GLU A 125 -10.19 -8.69 17.80
CA GLU A 125 -10.76 -7.45 18.34
C GLU A 125 -12.11 -7.71 19.03
N GLU A 126 -12.95 -8.56 18.48
CA GLU A 126 -14.22 -8.96 19.11
C GLU A 126 -13.97 -9.76 20.39
N ALA A 127 -12.98 -10.66 20.41
CA ALA A 127 -12.61 -11.42 21.61
C ALA A 127 -12.08 -10.50 22.72
N ASP A 128 -11.18 -9.54 22.41
CA ASP A 128 -10.63 -8.58 23.37
C ASP A 128 -11.70 -7.60 23.89
N THR A 129 -12.62 -7.20 23.03
CA THR A 129 -13.75 -6.33 23.42
C THR A 129 -14.73 -7.06 24.32
N THR A 130 -15.01 -8.33 24.05
CA THR A 130 -15.91 -9.16 24.87
C THR A 130 -15.30 -9.44 26.24
N GLU A 131 -13.98 -9.68 26.32
CA GLU A 131 -13.27 -9.86 27.57
C GLU A 131 -13.28 -8.58 28.44
N LYS A 132 -13.11 -7.41 27.84
CA LYS A 132 -13.17 -6.11 28.54
C LYS A 132 -14.55 -5.76 29.05
N ILE A 133 -15.62 -6.21 28.40
CA ILE A 133 -17.01 -6.01 28.82
C ILE A 133 -17.41 -6.99 29.92
N THR A 134 -16.77 -8.15 30.03
CA THR A 134 -17.10 -9.21 30.99
C THR A 134 -16.50 -8.98 32.39
N TYR A 135 -15.74 -7.94 32.65
CA TYR A 135 -15.38 -7.52 34.01
C TYR A 135 -16.47 -6.65 34.61
N PRO A 136 -17.45 -7.21 35.34
CA PRO A 136 -18.44 -6.40 36.06
C PRO A 136 -17.76 -5.76 37.26
N THR A 137 -17.90 -4.50 37.36
CA THR A 137 -18.15 -3.69 38.56
C THR A 137 -18.77 -4.46 39.73
N ASP A 138 -18.12 -5.44 40.31
CA ASP A 138 -18.45 -5.90 41.64
C ASP A 138 -17.38 -5.45 42.64
N ARG A 139 -17.39 -4.15 42.89
CA ARG A 139 -16.71 -3.55 44.06
C ARG A 139 -17.51 -2.39 44.64
N ARG A 140 -18.82 -2.55 44.85
CA ARG A 140 -19.58 -1.71 45.75
C ARG A 140 -20.73 -2.49 46.40
N ALA A 141 -20.36 -3.40 47.29
CA ALA A 141 -21.28 -3.88 48.27
C ALA A 141 -20.50 -4.36 49.49
N HIS A 142 -19.95 -3.44 50.23
CA HIS A 142 -19.65 -3.60 51.66
C HIS A 142 -19.17 -2.26 52.19
N VAL A 143 -20.13 -1.37 52.56
CA VAL A 143 -20.08 -0.52 53.74
C VAL A 143 -21.51 -0.46 54.28
#